data_a4c41c54c25e5ab2d8b0d645ea1865b2
#
_entry.id   a4c41c54c25e5ab2d8b0d645ea1865b2
#
_cell.length_a   1.000
_cell.length_b   1.000
_cell.length_c   1.000
_cell.angle_alpha   90.00
_cell.angle_beta   90.00
_cell.angle_gamma   90.00
#
_symmetry.space_group_name_H-M   'P 1'
#
loop_
_entity.id
_entity.type
_entity.pdbx_description
1 polymer ?
#
loop_
_entity_poly.entity_id
_entity_poly.type
_entity_poly.pdbx_seq_one_letter_code
_entity_poly.pdbx_strand_id
1 'polypeptide(L)'
;DFNNDGKPDFVLGNHGLNSRFKPTDGSAVRMFVNDFDQNGSVEQIYTKQSGDRHIPYTLKHELEKQIPIVKKRYLKYSTYNKESLEDIFGAEALSNSVVQEFNFASSAVMMNKGAGKFEIQALPRKAQRSWMFAALVTDVNGDGIQDIIMAGNLEGAKPEAGQYDASY
;
A
#
# COMPACT_ATOMS: atom_id res chain seq x y z
N ASP A 1 16.46 0.20 21.48
CA ASP A 1 16.00 1.19 22.46
C ASP A 1 16.48 2.58 21.98
N PHE A 2 15.59 3.32 21.28
CA PHE A 2 15.92 4.61 20.65
C PHE A 2 15.81 5.80 21.64
N ASN A 3 15.12 5.61 22.76
CA ASN A 3 14.91 6.66 23.75
C ASN A 3 15.61 6.38 25.09
N ASN A 4 16.37 5.28 25.17
CA ASN A 4 17.10 4.81 26.36
C ASN A 4 16.20 4.62 27.60
N ASP A 5 14.97 4.14 27.40
CA ASP A 5 14.04 3.83 28.50
C ASP A 5 14.10 2.39 28.98
N GLY A 6 15.01 1.59 28.42
CA GLY A 6 15.26 0.19 28.76
C GLY A 6 14.27 -0.79 28.13
N LYS A 7 13.39 -0.33 27.24
CA LYS A 7 12.44 -1.17 26.51
C LYS A 7 12.86 -1.35 25.05
N PRO A 8 12.68 -2.54 24.46
CA PRO A 8 12.98 -2.75 23.05
C PRO A 8 11.99 -2.01 22.17
N ASP A 9 12.49 -1.20 21.25
CA ASP A 9 11.76 -0.56 20.17
C ASP A 9 11.93 -1.34 18.87
N PHE A 10 11.14 -1.02 17.85
CA PHE A 10 11.18 -1.74 16.57
C PHE A 10 11.32 -0.78 15.40
N VAL A 11 12.07 -1.20 14.39
CA VAL A 11 12.09 -0.54 13.08
C VAL A 11 11.16 -1.31 12.15
N LEU A 12 10.23 -0.60 11.53
CA LEU A 12 9.23 -1.15 10.63
C LEU A 12 9.53 -0.73 9.21
N GLY A 13 9.90 -1.69 8.35
CA GLY A 13 10.00 -1.49 6.92
C GLY A 13 8.64 -1.51 6.26
N ASN A 14 8.41 -0.58 5.33
CA ASN A 14 7.18 -0.49 4.55
C ASN A 14 7.50 0.01 3.13
N HIS A 15 6.50 0.16 2.26
CA HIS A 15 6.73 0.59 0.89
C HIS A 15 7.00 2.10 0.73
N GLY A 16 6.92 2.86 1.81
CA GLY A 16 7.19 4.29 1.80
C GLY A 16 6.06 5.12 1.16
N LEU A 17 6.35 6.39 0.92
CA LEU A 17 5.36 7.36 0.41
C LEU A 17 5.54 7.67 -1.09
N ASN A 18 6.54 7.10 -1.75
CA ASN A 18 6.80 7.29 -3.17
C ASN A 18 6.16 6.16 -3.99
N SER A 19 4.85 5.99 -3.86
CA SER A 19 4.09 4.99 -4.57
C SER A 19 2.74 5.55 -5.03
N ARG A 20 2.07 4.85 -5.95
CA ARG A 20 0.70 5.18 -6.35
C ARG A 20 -0.32 4.91 -5.25
N PHE A 21 0.00 3.99 -4.35
CA PHE A 21 -0.84 3.65 -3.21
C PHE A 21 -0.59 4.67 -2.09
N LYS A 22 -1.55 5.53 -1.84
CA LYS A 22 -1.45 6.61 -0.86
C LYS A 22 -2.60 6.53 0.12
N PRO A 23 -2.50 5.66 1.14
CA PRO A 23 -3.45 5.70 2.23
C PRO A 23 -3.30 7.02 2.99
N THR A 24 -4.42 7.55 3.44
CA THR A 24 -4.50 8.73 4.31
C THR A 24 -5.39 8.41 5.49
N ASP A 25 -5.35 9.25 6.52
CA ASP A 25 -6.28 9.13 7.65
C ASP A 25 -7.73 9.18 7.13
N GLY A 26 -8.48 8.12 7.42
CA GLY A 26 -9.86 7.95 6.96
C GLY A 26 -10.00 7.45 5.50
N SER A 27 -8.90 7.15 4.79
CA SER A 27 -8.94 6.62 3.43
C SER A 27 -7.90 5.52 3.23
N ALA A 28 -8.29 4.29 3.54
CA ALA A 28 -7.46 3.11 3.31
C ALA A 28 -7.37 2.74 1.82
N VAL A 29 -6.27 2.11 1.44
CA VAL A 29 -6.21 1.37 0.18
C VAL A 29 -6.79 -0.01 0.46
N ARG A 30 -7.76 -0.43 -0.36
CA ARG A 30 -8.45 -1.72 -0.23
C ARG A 30 -8.17 -2.61 -1.42
N MET A 31 -8.08 -3.89 -1.14
CA MET A 31 -8.03 -4.96 -2.14
C MET A 31 -9.29 -5.79 -1.99
N PHE A 32 -10.11 -5.81 -3.04
CA PHE A 32 -11.27 -6.68 -3.14
C PHE A 32 -10.88 -7.94 -3.90
N VAL A 33 -11.23 -9.11 -3.34
CA VAL A 33 -10.94 -10.42 -3.91
C VAL A 33 -12.26 -11.15 -4.08
N ASN A 34 -12.62 -11.44 -5.33
CA ASN A 34 -13.84 -12.16 -5.68
C ASN A 34 -13.72 -12.73 -7.11
N ASP A 35 -14.56 -13.68 -7.46
CA ASP A 35 -14.82 -14.08 -8.84
C ASP A 35 -15.84 -13.09 -9.44
N PHE A 36 -15.34 -11.97 -9.99
CA PHE A 36 -16.17 -10.86 -10.42
C PHE A 36 -16.95 -11.13 -11.73
N ASP A 37 -16.51 -12.05 -12.55
CA ASP A 37 -17.17 -12.42 -13.80
C ASP A 37 -17.76 -13.83 -13.79
N GLN A 38 -17.72 -14.51 -12.64
CA GLN A 38 -18.27 -15.83 -12.38
C GLN A 38 -17.69 -16.92 -13.31
N ASN A 39 -16.40 -16.81 -13.60
CA ASN A 39 -15.70 -17.77 -14.46
C ASN A 39 -15.01 -18.91 -13.69
N GLY A 40 -15.06 -18.89 -12.33
CA GLY A 40 -14.43 -19.85 -11.44
C GLY A 40 -13.01 -19.46 -11.02
N SER A 41 -12.50 -18.31 -11.46
CA SER A 41 -11.23 -17.74 -11.05
C SER A 41 -11.47 -16.50 -10.20
N VAL A 42 -10.61 -16.23 -9.24
CA VAL A 42 -10.72 -15.02 -8.41
C VAL A 42 -9.80 -13.91 -8.92
N GLU A 43 -10.33 -12.69 -8.98
CA GLU A 43 -9.57 -11.50 -9.31
C GLU A 43 -9.28 -10.67 -8.05
N GLN A 44 -8.22 -9.88 -8.12
CA GLN A 44 -7.77 -8.99 -7.06
C GLN A 44 -7.75 -7.56 -7.59
N ILE A 45 -8.63 -6.72 -7.05
CA ILE A 45 -8.77 -5.35 -7.52
C ILE A 45 -8.44 -4.38 -6.39
N TYR A 46 -7.35 -3.64 -6.55
CA TYR A 46 -6.97 -2.57 -5.64
C TYR A 46 -7.77 -1.31 -5.92
N THR A 47 -8.24 -0.68 -4.84
CA THR A 47 -9.03 0.55 -4.92
C THR A 47 -8.51 1.62 -3.97
N LYS A 48 -8.72 2.87 -4.34
CA LYS A 48 -8.67 4.02 -3.43
C LYS A 48 -10.09 4.41 -3.05
N GLN A 49 -10.26 4.85 -1.84
CA GLN A 49 -11.52 5.41 -1.38
C GLN A 49 -11.65 6.87 -1.84
N SER A 50 -12.84 7.25 -2.30
CA SER A 50 -13.20 8.63 -2.65
C SER A 50 -14.64 8.89 -2.18
N GLY A 51 -14.80 9.46 -0.98
CA GLY A 51 -16.07 9.45 -0.25
C GLY A 51 -16.49 8.02 0.05
N ASP A 52 -17.70 7.64 -0.30
CA ASP A 52 -18.24 6.28 -0.11
C ASP A 52 -17.95 5.34 -1.31
N ARG A 53 -17.18 5.81 -2.31
CA ARG A 53 -16.91 5.08 -3.54
C ARG A 53 -15.53 4.44 -3.54
N HIS A 54 -15.42 3.24 -4.09
CA HIS A 54 -14.16 2.50 -4.28
C HIS A 54 -13.69 2.62 -5.73
N ILE A 55 -12.72 3.50 -5.99
CA ILE A 55 -12.21 3.76 -7.34
C ILE A 55 -11.04 2.81 -7.64
N PRO A 56 -11.11 1.99 -8.71
CA PRO A 56 -10.02 1.09 -9.07
C PRO A 56 -8.71 1.82 -9.37
N TYR A 57 -7.58 1.29 -8.87
CA TYR A 57 -6.25 1.66 -9.33
C TYR A 57 -5.91 1.01 -10.67
N THR A 58 -6.56 -0.10 -10.97
CA THR A 58 -6.32 -0.89 -12.18
C THR A 58 -6.84 -0.13 -13.40
N LEU A 59 -5.98 0.04 -14.39
CA LEU A 59 -6.36 0.68 -15.64
C LEU A 59 -7.33 -0.21 -16.44
N LYS A 60 -8.17 0.41 -17.24
CA LYS A 60 -9.19 -0.28 -18.05
C LYS A 60 -8.60 -1.47 -18.83
N HIS A 61 -7.50 -1.25 -19.56
CA HIS A 61 -6.89 -2.28 -20.42
C HIS A 61 -6.27 -3.45 -19.62
N GLU A 62 -5.91 -3.23 -18.36
CA GLU A 62 -5.45 -4.30 -17.47
C GLU A 62 -6.64 -5.10 -16.91
N LEU A 63 -7.70 -4.39 -16.49
CA LEU A 63 -8.90 -5.02 -15.97
C LEU A 63 -9.63 -5.85 -17.04
N GLU A 64 -9.71 -5.36 -18.27
CA GLU A 64 -10.35 -6.08 -19.38
C GLU A 64 -9.57 -7.34 -19.84
N LYS A 65 -8.29 -7.47 -19.49
CA LYS A 65 -7.52 -8.72 -19.70
C LYS A 65 -7.89 -9.78 -18.68
N GLN A 66 -8.19 -9.37 -17.45
CA GLN A 66 -8.59 -10.27 -16.39
C GLN A 66 -10.10 -10.58 -16.47
N ILE A 67 -10.91 -9.56 -16.77
CA ILE A 67 -12.37 -9.60 -16.76
C ILE A 67 -12.90 -9.10 -18.14
N PRO A 68 -13.02 -9.98 -19.13
CA PRO A 68 -13.35 -9.58 -20.51
C PRO A 68 -14.66 -8.83 -20.70
N ILE A 69 -15.63 -8.99 -19.78
CA ILE A 69 -16.93 -8.29 -19.85
C ILE A 69 -16.74 -6.76 -19.72
N VAL A 70 -15.69 -6.30 -19.04
CA VAL A 70 -15.37 -4.88 -18.90
C VAL A 70 -15.10 -4.24 -20.26
N LYS A 71 -14.45 -4.96 -21.18
CA LYS A 71 -14.22 -4.49 -22.56
C LYS A 71 -15.52 -4.24 -23.32
N LYS A 72 -16.50 -5.11 -23.14
CA LYS A 72 -17.80 -4.98 -23.81
C LYS A 72 -18.63 -3.83 -23.24
N ARG A 73 -18.56 -3.62 -21.93
CA ARG A 73 -19.34 -2.59 -21.22
C ARG A 73 -18.76 -1.18 -21.38
N TYR A 74 -17.44 -1.05 -21.39
CA TYR A 74 -16.75 0.24 -21.42
C TYR A 74 -15.89 0.37 -22.69
N LEU A 75 -16.44 0.98 -23.74
CA LEU A 75 -15.73 1.21 -24.99
C LEU A 75 -14.66 2.31 -24.88
N LYS A 76 -14.90 3.31 -24.02
CA LYS A 76 -14.02 4.48 -23.85
C LYS A 76 -13.43 4.52 -22.45
N TYR A 77 -12.15 4.94 -22.36
CA TYR A 77 -11.50 5.22 -21.08
C TYR A 77 -12.19 6.31 -20.26
N SER A 78 -12.70 7.34 -20.93
CA SER A 78 -13.40 8.45 -20.27
C SER A 78 -14.66 8.04 -19.53
N THR A 79 -15.30 6.95 -19.94
CA THR A 79 -16.43 6.37 -19.23
C THR A 79 -15.94 5.56 -18.04
N TYR A 80 -14.99 4.63 -18.28
CA TYR A 80 -14.45 3.79 -17.22
C TYR A 80 -13.85 4.58 -16.05
N ASN A 81 -13.09 5.64 -16.32
CA ASN A 81 -12.39 6.42 -15.28
C ASN A 81 -13.32 7.15 -14.29
N LYS A 82 -14.62 7.20 -14.58
CA LYS A 82 -15.62 7.80 -13.70
C LYS A 82 -16.33 6.78 -12.81
N GLU A 83 -16.13 5.50 -13.10
CA GLU A 83 -16.81 4.40 -12.44
C GLU A 83 -16.09 4.00 -11.16
N SER A 84 -16.88 3.66 -10.15
CA SER A 84 -16.42 2.95 -8.96
C SER A 84 -16.50 1.45 -9.18
N LEU A 85 -15.96 0.69 -8.25
CA LEU A 85 -16.05 -0.77 -8.29
C LEU A 85 -17.50 -1.23 -8.18
N GLU A 86 -18.32 -0.51 -7.42
CA GLU A 86 -19.77 -0.73 -7.29
C GLU A 86 -20.51 -0.51 -8.62
N ASP A 87 -20.12 0.54 -9.37
CA ASP A 87 -20.72 0.81 -10.69
C ASP A 87 -20.36 -0.28 -11.70
N ILE A 88 -19.14 -0.84 -11.60
CA ILE A 88 -18.65 -1.85 -12.53
C ILE A 88 -19.27 -3.23 -12.25
N PHE A 89 -19.33 -3.66 -10.99
CA PHE A 89 -19.66 -5.04 -10.62
C PHE A 89 -20.94 -5.17 -9.78
N GLY A 90 -21.48 -4.06 -9.28
CA GLY A 90 -22.64 -4.04 -8.40
C GLY A 90 -22.29 -4.20 -6.93
N ALA A 91 -23.16 -3.72 -6.05
CA ALA A 91 -22.97 -3.75 -4.61
C ALA A 91 -22.92 -5.17 -4.02
N GLU A 92 -23.66 -6.10 -4.64
CA GLU A 92 -23.69 -7.51 -4.22
C GLU A 92 -22.33 -8.19 -4.40
N ALA A 93 -21.65 -7.98 -5.54
CA ALA A 93 -20.32 -8.53 -5.78
C ALA A 93 -19.32 -8.01 -4.75
N LEU A 94 -19.42 -6.74 -4.35
CA LEU A 94 -18.53 -6.17 -3.34
C LEU A 94 -18.85 -6.72 -1.94
N SER A 95 -20.11 -6.87 -1.58
CA SER A 95 -20.50 -7.43 -0.28
C SER A 95 -20.04 -8.88 -0.09
N ASN A 96 -19.93 -9.63 -1.18
CA ASN A 96 -19.46 -11.02 -1.21
C ASN A 96 -17.93 -11.13 -1.35
N SER A 97 -17.22 -10.01 -1.52
CA SER A 97 -15.77 -10.00 -1.66
C SER A 97 -15.06 -10.17 -0.32
N VAL A 98 -13.93 -10.87 -0.33
CA VAL A 98 -12.94 -10.75 0.74
C VAL A 98 -12.23 -9.41 0.59
N VAL A 99 -12.28 -8.59 1.64
CA VAL A 99 -11.66 -7.27 1.62
C VAL A 99 -10.48 -7.23 2.57
N GLN A 100 -9.33 -6.83 2.04
CA GLN A 100 -8.15 -6.49 2.82
C GLN A 100 -7.84 -5.01 2.65
N GLU A 101 -7.33 -4.37 3.70
CA GLU A 101 -6.99 -2.97 3.66
C GLU A 101 -5.68 -2.67 4.35
N PHE A 102 -5.01 -1.60 3.91
CA PHE A 102 -3.94 -0.98 4.65
C PHE A 102 -4.13 0.54 4.67
N ASN A 103 -3.78 1.13 5.80
CA ASN A 103 -3.94 2.56 6.07
C ASN A 103 -2.63 3.26 6.41
N PHE A 104 -1.53 2.53 6.53
CA PHE A 104 -0.22 3.06 6.88
C PHE A 104 0.85 2.55 5.92
N ALA A 105 1.51 3.45 5.21
CA ALA A 105 2.48 3.15 4.16
C ALA A 105 3.92 3.52 4.53
N SER A 106 4.11 4.35 5.56
CA SER A 106 5.43 4.85 5.93
C SER A 106 6.29 3.78 6.56
N SER A 107 7.57 3.76 6.24
CA SER A 107 8.57 3.13 7.11
C SER A 107 8.68 3.94 8.41
N ALA A 108 8.79 3.27 9.55
CA ALA A 108 8.59 3.90 10.86
C ALA A 108 9.46 3.27 11.95
N VAL A 109 9.60 3.98 13.05
CA VAL A 109 9.99 3.41 14.35
C VAL A 109 8.73 3.21 15.19
N MET A 110 8.64 2.08 15.85
CA MET A 110 7.58 1.76 16.79
C MET A 110 8.16 1.75 18.21
N MET A 111 7.87 2.83 18.94
CA MET A 111 8.37 3.08 20.30
C MET A 111 7.54 2.31 21.32
N ASN A 112 8.17 1.51 22.14
CA ASN A 112 7.54 0.73 23.20
C ASN A 112 7.29 1.58 24.45
N LYS A 113 6.03 1.89 24.73
CA LYS A 113 5.63 2.65 25.93
C LYS A 113 5.36 1.76 27.15
N GLY A 114 5.61 0.45 27.03
CA GLY A 114 5.31 -0.52 28.08
C GLY A 114 3.83 -0.93 28.11
N ALA A 115 3.54 -1.97 28.90
CA ALA A 115 2.20 -2.54 29.04
C ALA A 115 1.49 -2.88 27.70
N GLY A 116 2.27 -3.30 26.68
CA GLY A 116 1.74 -3.62 25.36
C GLY A 116 1.32 -2.41 24.51
N LYS A 117 1.67 -1.18 24.93
CA LYS A 117 1.38 0.05 24.20
C LYS A 117 2.56 0.47 23.35
N PHE A 118 2.27 0.86 22.12
CA PHE A 118 3.27 1.33 21.17
C PHE A 118 2.85 2.65 20.53
N GLU A 119 3.83 3.47 20.21
CA GLU A 119 3.66 4.71 19.46
C GLU A 119 4.44 4.59 18.14
N ILE A 120 3.76 4.83 17.01
CA ILE A 120 4.38 4.75 15.69
C ILE A 120 4.83 6.15 15.28
N GLN A 121 6.11 6.28 14.93
CA GLN A 121 6.71 7.50 14.43
C GLN A 121 7.27 7.25 13.04
N ALA A 122 6.69 7.91 12.02
CA ALA A 122 7.18 7.78 10.66
C ALA A 122 8.63 8.29 10.55
N LEU A 123 9.46 7.55 9.83
CA LEU A 123 10.81 7.99 9.50
C LEU A 123 10.80 9.25 8.64
N PRO A 124 11.90 10.04 8.59
CA PRO A 124 11.99 11.25 7.79
C PRO A 124 11.62 11.00 6.31
N ARG A 125 11.13 12.05 5.63
CA ARG A 125 10.67 11.96 4.22
C ARG A 125 11.70 11.34 3.26
N LYS A 126 12.98 11.51 3.52
CA LYS A 126 14.03 10.90 2.70
C LYS A 126 14.00 9.38 2.77
N ALA A 127 13.70 8.81 3.92
CA ALA A 127 13.56 7.37 4.17
C ALA A 127 12.27 6.77 3.57
N GLN A 128 11.37 7.58 3.02
CA GLN A 128 10.09 7.15 2.44
C GLN A 128 10.12 7.04 0.90
N ARG A 129 11.30 7.18 0.29
CA ARG A 129 11.41 7.25 -1.18
C ARG A 129 11.39 5.91 -1.87
N SER A 130 11.76 4.84 -1.17
CA SER A 130 11.77 3.48 -1.68
C SER A 130 11.23 2.50 -0.64
N TRP A 131 10.99 1.29 -1.05
CA TRP A 131 10.66 0.18 -0.17
C TRP A 131 11.81 -0.09 0.78
N MET A 132 11.50 -0.38 2.03
CA MET A 132 12.48 -0.78 3.01
C MET A 132 12.34 -2.27 3.31
N PHE A 133 13.30 -3.07 2.84
CA PHE A 133 13.33 -4.52 3.05
C PHE A 133 14.27 -4.93 4.18
N ALA A 134 15.27 -4.11 4.49
CA ALA A 134 16.20 -4.38 5.55
C ALA A 134 16.52 -3.11 6.35
N ALA A 135 16.77 -3.28 7.64
CA ALA A 135 17.26 -2.26 8.53
C ALA A 135 18.31 -2.84 9.47
N LEU A 136 19.38 -2.09 9.69
CA LEU A 136 20.36 -2.33 10.73
C LEU A 136 20.34 -1.15 11.68
N VAL A 137 20.24 -1.45 12.97
CA VAL A 137 20.30 -0.43 14.03
C VAL A 137 21.67 -0.53 14.72
N THR A 138 22.43 0.55 14.66
CA THR A 138 23.77 0.64 15.26
C THR A 138 24.18 2.10 15.42
N ASP A 139 25.06 2.38 16.35
CA ASP A 139 25.71 3.70 16.46
C ASP A 139 26.84 3.76 15.42
N VAL A 140 26.63 4.49 14.34
CA VAL A 140 27.56 4.60 13.20
C VAL A 140 28.69 5.61 13.47
N ASN A 141 28.34 6.68 14.17
CA ASN A 141 29.25 7.83 14.37
C ASN A 141 29.92 7.85 15.74
N GLY A 142 29.54 6.95 16.66
CA GLY A 142 30.14 6.84 18.01
C GLY A 142 29.64 7.89 19.00
N ASP A 143 28.44 8.46 18.77
CA ASP A 143 27.84 9.48 19.64
C ASP A 143 26.98 8.91 20.78
N GLY A 144 26.81 7.60 20.83
CA GLY A 144 26.04 6.89 21.84
C GLY A 144 24.51 6.82 21.52
N ILE A 145 24.11 7.34 20.36
CA ILE A 145 22.72 7.29 19.87
C ILE A 145 22.63 6.24 18.77
N GLN A 146 21.53 5.50 18.74
CA GLN A 146 21.33 4.48 17.72
C GLN A 146 20.90 5.10 16.39
N ASP A 147 21.67 4.83 15.33
CA ASP A 147 21.33 5.16 13.96
C ASP A 147 20.59 4.01 13.27
N ILE A 148 19.92 4.32 12.16
CA ILE A 148 19.25 3.34 11.32
C ILE A 148 19.86 3.36 9.92
N ILE A 149 20.53 2.28 9.53
CA ILE A 149 20.94 2.03 8.15
C ILE A 149 19.81 1.26 7.47
N MET A 150 19.32 1.78 6.36
CA MET A 150 18.20 1.22 5.61
C MET A 150 18.66 0.73 4.24
N ALA A 151 18.04 -0.36 3.78
CA ALA A 151 18.21 -0.83 2.41
C ALA A 151 16.89 -1.36 1.86
N GLY A 152 16.65 -1.06 0.59
CA GLY A 152 15.48 -1.62 -0.09
C GLY A 152 15.16 -0.89 -1.39
N ASN A 153 15.09 -1.69 -2.47
CA ASN A 153 14.60 -1.27 -3.78
C ASN A 153 13.66 -2.35 -4.30
N LEU A 154 12.65 -1.97 -5.06
CA LEU A 154 11.74 -2.89 -5.72
C LEU A 154 11.85 -2.69 -7.24
N GLU A 155 12.53 -3.62 -7.92
CA GLU A 155 12.70 -3.61 -9.38
C GLU A 155 11.59 -4.38 -10.09
N GLY A 156 10.97 -5.35 -9.42
CA GLY A 156 9.91 -6.20 -9.97
C GLY A 156 8.53 -5.56 -10.04
N ALA A 157 8.44 -4.23 -9.99
CA ALA A 157 7.19 -3.51 -10.16
C ALA A 157 6.71 -3.60 -11.62
N LYS A 158 5.39 -3.44 -11.84
CA LYS A 158 4.85 -3.35 -13.20
C LYS A 158 5.50 -2.19 -13.96
N PRO A 159 5.78 -2.32 -15.26
CA PRO A 159 6.43 -1.27 -16.06
C PRO A 159 5.75 0.10 -15.96
N GLU A 160 4.42 0.12 -15.84
CA GLU A 160 3.64 1.36 -15.73
C GLU A 160 3.84 2.07 -14.37
N ALA A 161 4.29 1.33 -13.35
CA ALA A 161 4.59 1.90 -12.03
C ALA A 161 6.02 2.42 -11.93
N GLY A 162 6.89 2.07 -12.88
CA GLY A 162 8.33 2.36 -12.83
C GLY A 162 9.07 1.47 -11.83
N GLN A 163 10.31 1.82 -11.54
CA GLN A 163 11.14 1.16 -10.53
C GLN A 163 11.09 1.96 -9.23
N TYR A 164 11.15 1.26 -8.11
CA TYR A 164 11.27 1.87 -6.79
C TYR A 164 12.71 1.66 -6.28
N ASP A 165 13.64 2.41 -6.87
CA ASP A 165 15.10 2.29 -6.70
C ASP A 165 15.75 3.54 -6.10
N ALA A 166 14.99 4.37 -5.42
CA ALA A 166 15.43 5.66 -4.88
C ALA A 166 16.03 5.56 -3.46
N SER A 167 16.44 4.37 -3.00
CA SER A 167 17.23 4.23 -1.77
C SER A 167 18.67 4.71 -2.02
N TYR A 168 19.27 5.41 -1.05
CA TYR A 168 20.65 5.93 -1.11
C TYR A 168 21.24 5.98 0.30
#